data_69993ea3b140b91c93de1454c7281564
#
_entry.id   69993ea3b140b91c93de1454c7281564
#
_cell.length_a   1.000
_cell.length_b   1.000
_cell.length_c   1.000
_cell.angle_alpha   90.00
_cell.angle_beta   90.00
_cell.angle_gamma   90.00
#
_symmetry.space_group_name_H-M   'P 1'
#
loop_
_entity.id
_entity.type
_entity.pdbx_description
1 polymer ?
#
loop_
_entity_poly.entity_id
_entity_poly.type
_entity_poly.pdbx_seq_one_letter_code
_entity_poly.pdbx_strand_id
1 'polypeptide(L)'
;EFRRVLFRSQFRERFAEICVEFDKVFKQLFGGGKGTLELQEEEDILEAGIRIIAQPPGKKLQNMMQLSGGEKALTAISLLFAIQNLKPSPFCLLDEIEAALDDSNVDRYARYLHKLTKNTQFIVITHRRGTMTAADRLYGITMQEKGVSTLVSVDLLDKDLTN
;
A
#
# COMPACT_ATOMS: atom_id res chain seq x y z
N GLU A 1 -30.48 -10.90 -16.46
CA GLU A 1 -29.71 -12.13 -16.18
C GLU A 1 -28.36 -12.13 -16.91
N PHE A 2 -28.31 -11.84 -18.19
CA PHE A 2 -27.06 -11.79 -18.98
C PHE A 2 -26.02 -10.81 -18.40
N ARG A 3 -26.42 -9.61 -17.94
CA ARG A 3 -25.52 -8.66 -17.27
C ARG A 3 -24.95 -9.22 -15.96
N ARG A 4 -25.74 -9.90 -15.15
CA ARG A 4 -25.28 -10.52 -13.91
C ARG A 4 -24.24 -11.60 -14.15
N VAL A 5 -24.43 -12.45 -15.16
CA VAL A 5 -23.45 -13.48 -15.54
C VAL A 5 -22.14 -12.85 -16.00
N LEU A 6 -22.20 -11.79 -16.83
CA LEU A 6 -21.02 -11.08 -17.28
C LEU A 6 -20.25 -10.42 -16.11
N PHE A 7 -20.95 -9.76 -15.19
CA PHE A 7 -20.31 -9.17 -14.00
C PHE A 7 -19.67 -10.21 -13.10
N ARG A 8 -20.31 -11.36 -12.89
CA ARG A 8 -19.75 -12.46 -12.10
C ARG A 8 -18.47 -13.02 -12.72
N SER A 9 -18.42 -13.20 -14.04
CA SER A 9 -17.22 -13.69 -14.73
C SER A 9 -16.08 -12.65 -14.65
N GLN A 10 -16.36 -11.38 -14.91
CA GLN A 10 -15.40 -10.30 -14.78
C GLN A 10 -14.86 -10.15 -13.35
N PHE A 11 -15.75 -10.25 -12.36
CA PHE A 11 -15.34 -10.20 -10.96
C PHE A 11 -14.36 -11.33 -10.61
N ARG A 12 -14.66 -12.58 -10.99
CA ARG A 12 -13.77 -13.72 -10.74
C ARG A 12 -12.40 -13.54 -11.39
N GLU A 13 -12.38 -13.09 -12.63
CA GLU A 13 -11.14 -12.84 -13.36
C GLU A 13 -10.29 -11.76 -12.65
N ARG A 14 -10.90 -10.61 -12.34
CA ARG A 14 -10.21 -9.52 -11.64
C ARG A 14 -9.80 -9.90 -10.22
N PHE A 15 -10.62 -10.64 -9.52
CA PHE A 15 -10.27 -11.15 -8.19
C PHE A 15 -9.05 -12.06 -8.24
N ALA A 16 -8.97 -12.97 -9.22
CA ALA A 16 -7.82 -13.83 -9.41
C ALA A 16 -6.53 -13.02 -9.70
N GLU A 17 -6.61 -11.98 -10.54
CA GLU A 17 -5.49 -11.06 -10.79
C GLU A 17 -5.03 -10.36 -9.51
N ILE A 18 -5.98 -9.86 -8.71
CA ILE A 18 -5.68 -9.21 -7.41
C ILE A 18 -5.00 -10.20 -6.45
N CYS A 19 -5.46 -11.45 -6.36
CA CYS A 19 -4.84 -12.47 -5.52
C CYS A 19 -3.37 -12.70 -5.86
N VAL A 20 -3.06 -12.83 -7.16
CA VAL A 20 -1.68 -13.03 -7.64
C VAL A 20 -0.82 -11.80 -7.32
N GLU A 21 -1.30 -10.61 -7.63
CA GLU A 21 -0.53 -9.38 -7.41
C GLU A 21 -0.38 -9.08 -5.91
N PHE A 22 -1.39 -9.38 -5.09
CA PHE A 22 -1.32 -9.24 -3.64
C PHE A 22 -0.23 -10.12 -3.03
N ASP A 23 -0.13 -11.41 -3.41
CA ASP A 23 0.95 -12.28 -2.93
C ASP A 23 2.33 -11.76 -3.32
N LYS A 24 2.47 -11.25 -4.53
CA LYS A 24 3.72 -10.67 -5.04
C LYS A 24 4.13 -9.41 -4.28
N VAL A 25 3.21 -8.48 -4.07
CA VAL A 25 3.46 -7.25 -3.30
C VAL A 25 3.73 -7.57 -1.84
N PHE A 26 2.96 -8.48 -1.25
CA PHE A 26 3.15 -8.95 0.12
C PHE A 26 4.59 -9.46 0.34
N LYS A 27 5.08 -10.34 -0.54
CA LYS A 27 6.45 -10.87 -0.48
C LYS A 27 7.50 -9.76 -0.56
N GLN A 28 7.26 -8.73 -1.37
CA GLN A 28 8.22 -7.62 -1.50
C GLN A 28 8.25 -6.74 -0.25
N LEU A 29 7.09 -6.43 0.34
CA LEU A 29 6.99 -5.58 1.52
C LEU A 29 7.42 -6.31 2.80
N PHE A 30 7.06 -7.57 2.97
CA PHE A 30 7.48 -8.37 4.14
C PHE A 30 8.89 -8.95 4.01
N GLY A 31 9.47 -8.97 2.82
CA GLY A 31 10.72 -9.65 2.54
C GLY A 31 10.58 -11.18 2.49
N GLY A 32 9.40 -11.67 2.12
CA GLY A 32 9.03 -13.09 2.02
C GLY A 32 7.63 -13.38 2.53
N GLY A 33 7.35 -14.65 2.84
CA GLY A 33 6.04 -15.07 3.33
C GLY A 33 5.02 -15.29 2.21
N LYS A 34 3.74 -15.24 2.54
CA LYS A 34 2.62 -15.45 1.60
C LYS A 34 1.42 -14.61 2.00
N GLY A 35 0.79 -13.95 1.03
CA GLY A 35 -0.49 -13.27 1.16
C GLY A 35 -1.55 -13.97 0.30
N THR A 36 -2.75 -14.20 0.82
CA THR A 36 -3.84 -14.88 0.10
C THR A 36 -5.15 -14.17 0.39
N LEU A 37 -6.00 -14.05 -0.63
CA LEU A 37 -7.37 -13.59 -0.51
C LEU A 37 -8.29 -14.78 -0.81
N GLU A 38 -9.30 -14.98 0.01
CA GLU A 38 -10.30 -16.03 -0.14
C GLU A 38 -11.69 -15.40 -0.16
N LEU A 39 -12.52 -15.82 -1.12
CA LEU A 39 -13.94 -15.50 -1.11
C LEU A 39 -14.66 -16.42 -0.12
N GLN A 40 -15.52 -15.83 0.70
CA GLN A 40 -16.43 -16.60 1.53
C GLN A 40 -17.51 -17.22 0.65
N GLU A 41 -17.98 -18.42 1.03
CA GLU A 41 -19.07 -19.08 0.32
C GLU A 41 -20.37 -18.32 0.57
N GLU A 42 -20.90 -17.70 -0.48
CA GLU A 42 -22.18 -17.00 -0.54
C GLU A 42 -22.91 -17.40 -1.82
N GLU A 43 -24.25 -17.32 -1.81
CA GLU A 43 -25.07 -17.62 -2.99
C GLU A 43 -24.77 -16.68 -4.17
N ASP A 44 -24.48 -15.39 -3.89
CA ASP A 44 -24.01 -14.44 -4.88
C ASP A 44 -22.55 -14.04 -4.61
N ILE A 45 -21.67 -14.36 -5.55
CA ILE A 45 -20.24 -14.03 -5.48
C ILE A 45 -19.98 -12.53 -5.39
N LEU A 46 -20.90 -11.69 -5.85
CA LEU A 46 -20.76 -10.22 -5.79
C LEU A 46 -21.02 -9.68 -4.38
N GLU A 47 -21.68 -10.46 -3.52
CA GLU A 47 -21.96 -10.13 -2.13
C GLU A 47 -21.03 -10.90 -1.17
N ALA A 48 -20.21 -11.81 -1.70
CA ALA A 48 -19.31 -12.62 -0.91
C ALA A 48 -18.29 -11.78 -0.15
N GLY A 49 -18.14 -12.05 1.13
CA GLY A 49 -17.08 -11.48 1.96
C GLY A 49 -15.69 -11.92 1.47
N ILE A 50 -14.69 -11.08 1.66
CA ILE A 50 -13.29 -11.40 1.35
C ILE A 50 -12.52 -11.60 2.65
N ARG A 51 -11.91 -12.77 2.80
CA ARG A 51 -11.00 -13.08 3.91
C ARG A 51 -9.56 -12.85 3.48
N ILE A 52 -8.83 -12.09 4.27
CA ILE A 52 -7.39 -11.87 4.07
C ILE A 52 -6.64 -12.83 4.99
N ILE A 53 -5.79 -13.64 4.39
CA ILE A 53 -4.93 -14.60 5.07
C ILE A 53 -3.48 -14.24 4.78
N ALA A 54 -2.67 -14.14 5.81
CA ALA A 54 -1.28 -13.75 5.71
C ALA A 54 -0.38 -14.73 6.46
N GLN A 55 0.77 -14.98 5.89
CA GLN A 55 1.86 -15.73 6.50
C GLN A 55 3.13 -14.90 6.44
N PRO A 56 3.38 -14.02 7.42
CA PRO A 56 4.66 -13.31 7.52
C PRO A 56 5.85 -14.28 7.60
N PRO A 57 7.05 -13.87 7.19
CA PRO A 57 8.24 -14.72 7.27
C PRO A 57 8.45 -15.29 8.68
N GLY A 58 8.71 -16.60 8.76
CA GLY A 58 8.93 -17.30 10.03
C GLY A 58 7.67 -17.58 10.87
N LYS A 59 6.48 -17.19 10.39
CA LYS A 59 5.20 -17.44 11.08
C LYS A 59 4.34 -18.47 10.35
N LYS A 60 3.36 -19.04 11.09
CA LYS A 60 2.32 -19.85 10.49
C LYS A 60 1.31 -18.99 9.76
N LEU A 61 0.53 -19.61 8.87
CA LEU A 61 -0.60 -18.97 8.20
C LEU A 61 -1.61 -18.48 9.25
N GLN A 62 -2.00 -17.23 9.16
CA GLN A 62 -2.84 -16.53 10.13
C GLN A 62 -3.93 -15.74 9.43
N ASN A 63 -5.08 -15.65 10.06
CA ASN A 63 -6.11 -14.69 9.69
C ASN A 63 -5.61 -13.27 10.06
N MET A 64 -6.02 -12.26 9.29
CA MET A 64 -5.63 -10.86 9.53
C MET A 64 -5.88 -10.41 10.98
N MET A 65 -6.93 -10.92 11.64
CA MET A 65 -7.23 -10.59 13.04
C MET A 65 -6.14 -11.01 14.04
N GLN A 66 -5.35 -12.02 13.72
CA GLN A 66 -4.31 -12.61 14.57
C GLN A 66 -2.93 -11.94 14.39
N LEU A 67 -2.79 -11.07 13.38
CA LEU A 67 -1.56 -10.34 13.11
C LEU A 67 -1.35 -9.21 14.13
N SER A 68 -0.09 -8.82 14.34
CA SER A 68 0.25 -7.60 15.10
C SER A 68 -0.25 -6.35 14.37
N GLY A 69 -0.30 -5.21 15.07
CA GLY A 69 -0.74 -3.93 14.49
C GLY A 69 0.04 -3.54 13.23
N GLY A 70 1.37 -3.60 13.29
CA GLY A 70 2.24 -3.31 12.15
C GLY A 70 2.08 -4.30 10.99
N GLU A 71 1.93 -5.61 11.29
CA GLU A 71 1.67 -6.62 10.26
C GLU A 71 0.30 -6.44 9.59
N LYS A 72 -0.73 -6.04 10.35
CA LYS A 72 -2.04 -5.67 9.79
C LYS A 72 -1.92 -4.50 8.83
N ALA A 73 -1.25 -3.43 9.26
CA ALA A 73 -1.02 -2.25 8.44
C ALA A 73 -0.27 -2.60 7.16
N LEU A 74 0.85 -3.34 7.26
CA LEU A 74 1.65 -3.72 6.10
C LEU A 74 0.88 -4.65 5.15
N THR A 75 0.03 -5.54 5.67
CA THR A 75 -0.86 -6.39 4.86
C THR A 75 -1.89 -5.57 4.10
N ALA A 76 -2.52 -4.58 4.77
CA ALA A 76 -3.47 -3.67 4.14
C ALA A 76 -2.80 -2.82 3.04
N ILE A 77 -1.59 -2.29 3.31
CA ILE A 77 -0.78 -1.56 2.33
C ILE A 77 -0.42 -2.46 1.14
N SER A 78 -0.10 -3.73 1.39
CA SER A 78 0.19 -4.69 0.31
C SER A 78 -1.00 -4.88 -0.63
N LEU A 79 -2.21 -4.94 -0.09
CA LEU A 79 -3.43 -5.04 -0.88
C LEU A 79 -3.72 -3.75 -1.66
N LEU A 80 -3.56 -2.59 -1.03
CA LEU A 80 -3.70 -1.28 -1.68
C LEU A 80 -2.76 -1.18 -2.89
N PHE A 81 -1.50 -1.52 -2.72
CA PHE A 81 -0.51 -1.45 -3.79
C PHE A 81 -0.71 -2.52 -4.87
N ALA A 82 -1.24 -3.69 -4.52
CA ALA A 82 -1.63 -4.70 -5.51
C ALA A 82 -2.74 -4.18 -6.44
N ILE A 83 -3.74 -3.51 -5.88
CA ILE A 83 -4.81 -2.88 -6.67
C ILE A 83 -4.24 -1.73 -7.52
N GLN A 84 -3.35 -0.91 -6.94
CA GLN A 84 -2.70 0.19 -7.65
C GLN A 84 -1.82 -0.28 -8.82
N ASN A 85 -1.14 -1.42 -8.69
CA ASN A 85 -0.37 -2.03 -9.78
C ASN A 85 -1.25 -2.47 -10.95
N LEU A 86 -2.40 -3.06 -10.66
CA LEU A 86 -3.31 -3.56 -11.69
C LEU A 86 -4.09 -2.46 -12.39
N LYS A 87 -4.41 -1.40 -11.65
CA LYS A 87 -5.15 -0.23 -12.17
C LYS A 87 -4.53 1.06 -11.61
N PRO A 88 -3.40 1.53 -12.17
CA PRO A 88 -2.76 2.75 -11.73
C PRO A 88 -3.69 3.97 -11.83
N SER A 89 -3.72 4.77 -10.78
CA SER A 89 -4.37 6.08 -10.79
C SER A 89 -3.38 7.15 -11.24
N PRO A 90 -3.82 8.26 -11.84
CA PRO A 90 -2.94 9.38 -12.17
C PRO A 90 -2.20 9.94 -10.95
N PHE A 91 -2.89 10.01 -9.82
CA PHE A 91 -2.31 10.39 -8.53
C PHE A 91 -2.94 9.60 -7.38
N CYS A 92 -2.25 9.54 -6.25
CA CYS A 92 -2.70 8.88 -5.04
C CYS A 92 -2.28 9.71 -3.82
N LEU A 93 -3.22 10.03 -2.93
CA LEU A 93 -2.97 10.70 -1.66
C LEU A 93 -2.94 9.65 -0.55
N LEU A 94 -1.85 9.61 0.20
CA LEU A 94 -1.63 8.70 1.32
C LEU A 94 -1.43 9.52 2.60
N ASP A 95 -2.28 9.32 3.58
CA ASP A 95 -2.26 10.07 4.84
C ASP A 95 -1.89 9.14 5.99
N GLU A 96 -0.64 9.24 6.45
CA GLU A 96 -0.04 8.50 7.57
C GLU A 96 -0.28 6.97 7.57
N ILE A 97 -0.44 6.35 6.38
CA ILE A 97 -0.79 4.92 6.29
C ILE A 97 0.30 3.99 6.86
N GLU A 98 1.55 4.47 6.94
CA GLU A 98 2.69 3.76 7.50
C GLU A 98 2.95 4.05 8.99
N ALA A 99 2.09 4.80 9.66
CA ALA A 99 2.30 5.21 11.06
C ALA A 99 2.49 4.04 12.03
N ALA A 100 1.82 2.91 11.79
CA ALA A 100 1.92 1.69 12.61
C ALA A 100 3.11 0.80 12.28
N LEU A 101 3.92 1.13 11.26
CA LEU A 101 5.07 0.34 10.83
C LEU A 101 6.30 0.65 11.70
N ASP A 102 7.15 -0.36 11.93
CA ASP A 102 8.51 -0.16 12.42
C ASP A 102 9.43 0.44 11.34
N ASP A 103 10.59 0.96 11.71
CA ASP A 103 11.49 1.66 10.80
C ASP A 103 11.96 0.79 9.63
N SER A 104 12.21 -0.50 9.85
CA SER A 104 12.61 -1.45 8.81
C SER A 104 11.50 -1.63 7.76
N ASN A 105 10.25 -1.70 8.19
CA ASN A 105 9.10 -1.81 7.30
C ASN A 105 8.76 -0.48 6.63
N VAL A 106 9.00 0.67 7.29
CA VAL A 106 8.90 2.00 6.66
C VAL A 106 9.87 2.13 5.49
N ASP A 107 11.12 1.66 5.65
CA ASP A 107 12.11 1.69 4.57
C ASP A 107 11.71 0.81 3.37
N ARG A 108 11.10 -0.36 3.63
CA ARG A 108 10.59 -1.23 2.56
C ARG A 108 9.39 -0.61 1.85
N TYR A 109 8.48 -0.04 2.63
CA TYR A 109 7.33 0.71 2.13
C TYR A 109 7.78 1.86 1.23
N ALA A 110 8.69 2.71 1.69
CA ALA A 110 9.18 3.87 0.97
C ALA A 110 9.87 3.48 -0.35
N ARG A 111 10.73 2.45 -0.33
CA ARG A 111 11.35 1.91 -1.54
C ARG A 111 10.34 1.31 -2.52
N TYR A 112 9.30 0.66 -2.01
CA TYR A 112 8.24 0.13 -2.87
C TYR A 112 7.42 1.25 -3.49
N LEU A 113 7.03 2.25 -2.69
CA LEU A 113 6.31 3.43 -3.14
C LEU A 113 7.05 4.14 -4.28
N HIS A 114 8.37 4.33 -4.14
CA HIS A 114 9.20 4.94 -5.18
C HIS A 114 9.17 4.17 -6.51
N LYS A 115 9.01 2.84 -6.52
CA LYS A 115 8.83 2.07 -7.76
C LYS A 115 7.52 2.40 -8.48
N LEU A 116 6.48 2.75 -7.74
CA LEU A 116 5.16 3.07 -8.29
C LEU A 116 5.08 4.47 -8.89
N THR A 117 6.03 5.36 -8.57
CA THR A 117 6.05 6.74 -9.09
C THR A 117 6.22 6.81 -10.60
N LYS A 118 6.65 5.73 -11.26
CA LYS A 118 6.74 5.64 -12.71
C LYS A 118 5.40 5.85 -13.42
N ASN A 119 4.30 5.47 -12.77
CA ASN A 119 2.96 5.48 -13.37
C ASN A 119 1.95 6.31 -12.58
N THR A 120 2.29 6.76 -11.36
CA THR A 120 1.39 7.43 -10.45
C THR A 120 2.13 8.52 -9.69
N GLN A 121 1.57 9.71 -9.59
CA GLN A 121 2.05 10.73 -8.66
C GLN A 121 1.55 10.43 -7.25
N PHE A 122 2.47 10.30 -6.28
CA PHE A 122 2.11 10.11 -4.88
C PHE A 122 2.26 11.42 -4.11
N ILE A 123 1.23 11.74 -3.33
CA ILE A 123 1.23 12.82 -2.33
C ILE A 123 1.12 12.12 -0.98
N VAL A 124 2.15 12.23 -0.15
CA VAL A 124 2.23 11.49 1.12
C VAL A 124 2.30 12.48 2.27
N ILE A 125 1.35 12.39 3.19
CA ILE A 125 1.40 13.07 4.48
C ILE A 125 2.06 12.11 5.44
N THR A 126 3.18 12.53 6.04
CA THR A 126 3.98 11.65 6.92
C THR A 126 4.80 12.44 7.93
N HIS A 127 5.08 11.82 9.06
CA HIS A 127 6.07 12.25 10.03
C HIS A 127 7.28 11.29 10.11
N ARG A 128 7.31 10.26 9.25
CA ARG A 128 8.36 9.22 9.24
C ARG A 128 9.54 9.63 8.36
N ARG A 129 10.74 9.66 8.96
CA ARG A 129 11.97 10.05 8.24
C ARG A 129 12.27 9.15 7.04
N GLY A 130 12.06 7.83 7.16
CA GLY A 130 12.27 6.88 6.06
C GLY A 130 11.42 7.21 4.83
N THR A 131 10.17 7.62 5.02
CA THR A 131 9.30 8.07 3.93
C THR A 131 9.76 9.41 3.34
N MET A 132 10.12 10.37 4.20
CA MET A 132 10.61 11.69 3.77
C MET A 132 11.87 11.60 2.91
N THR A 133 12.82 10.74 3.29
CA THR A 133 14.10 10.59 2.55
C THR A 133 13.94 9.92 1.19
N ALA A 134 12.83 9.24 0.95
CA ALA A 134 12.52 8.61 -0.34
C ALA A 134 11.71 9.51 -1.29
N ALA A 135 11.29 10.69 -0.83
CA ALA A 135 10.52 11.63 -1.64
C ALA A 135 11.45 12.43 -2.58
N ASP A 136 10.91 12.83 -3.73
CA ASP A 136 11.60 13.73 -4.67
C ASP A 136 11.51 15.17 -4.19
N ARG A 137 10.39 15.54 -3.55
CA ARG A 137 10.14 16.89 -3.04
C ARG A 137 9.46 16.83 -1.67
N LEU A 138 9.93 17.67 -0.75
CA LEU A 138 9.33 17.83 0.57
C LEU A 138 8.61 19.17 0.68
N TYR A 139 7.43 19.13 1.30
CA TYR A 139 6.66 20.30 1.69
C TYR A 139 6.51 20.29 3.20
N GLY A 140 7.12 21.28 3.87
CA GLY A 140 6.95 21.51 5.29
C GLY A 140 5.82 22.49 5.53
N ILE A 141 4.91 22.17 6.44
CA ILE A 141 3.89 23.10 6.91
C ILE A 141 4.33 23.62 8.27
N THR A 142 4.50 24.91 8.37
CA THR A 142 4.91 25.59 9.60
C THR A 142 3.89 26.68 9.96
N MET A 143 3.92 27.14 11.22
CA MET A 143 3.07 28.21 11.72
C MET A 143 3.97 29.27 12.35
N GLN A 144 4.29 30.31 11.58
CA GLN A 144 5.08 31.44 12.07
C GLN A 144 4.22 32.42 12.88
N GLU A 145 2.99 32.64 12.40
CA GLU A 145 1.99 33.40 13.13
C GLU A 145 0.88 32.48 13.62
N LYS A 146 0.35 32.74 14.83
CA LYS A 146 -0.67 31.91 15.42
C LYS A 146 -1.93 31.83 14.54
N GLY A 147 -2.28 30.62 14.09
CA GLY A 147 -3.43 30.37 13.21
C GLY A 147 -3.14 30.56 11.71
N VAL A 148 -1.91 30.89 11.28
CA VAL A 148 -1.55 31.05 9.87
C VAL A 148 -0.51 30.01 9.48
N SER A 149 -0.89 29.07 8.59
CA SER A 149 0.02 28.06 8.07
C SER A 149 0.85 28.63 6.91
N THR A 150 2.16 28.37 6.93
CA THR A 150 3.11 28.73 5.88
C THR A 150 3.73 27.51 5.27
N LEU A 151 3.82 27.46 3.95
CA LEU A 151 4.41 26.39 3.18
C LEU A 151 5.89 26.64 2.93
N VAL A 152 6.73 25.66 3.23
CA VAL A 152 8.15 25.63 2.87
C VAL A 152 8.39 24.39 2.01
N SER A 153 9.07 24.52 0.86
CA SER A 153 9.37 23.41 -0.04
C SER A 153 10.87 23.23 -0.24
N VAL A 154 11.29 21.96 -0.34
CA VAL A 154 12.67 21.57 -0.63
C VAL A 154 12.65 20.45 -1.67
N ASP A 155 13.38 20.66 -2.79
CA ASP A 155 13.64 19.63 -3.79
C ASP A 155 14.80 18.75 -3.33
N LEU A 156 14.59 17.43 -3.36
CA LEU A 156 15.61 16.44 -2.99
C LEU A 156 16.29 15.80 -4.21
N LEU A 157 15.90 16.20 -5.42
CA LEU A 157 16.45 15.68 -6.68
C LEU A 157 17.92 16.06 -6.92
N ASP A 158 18.44 17.09 -6.26
CA ASP A 158 19.83 17.55 -6.37
C ASP A 158 20.80 16.78 -5.45
N LYS A 159 20.59 15.48 -5.23
CA LYS A 159 21.55 14.63 -4.51
C LYS A 159 22.65 14.04 -5.39
N ASP A 160 23.01 14.68 -6.50
CA ASP A 160 24.34 14.56 -7.12
C ASP A 160 25.33 15.50 -6.43
N LEU A 161 25.39 15.43 -5.12
CA LEU A 161 26.55 15.95 -4.39
C LEU A 161 27.59 14.85 -4.37
N THR A 162 28.30 14.74 -5.49
CA THR A 162 29.70 14.31 -5.51
C THR A 162 30.45 14.93 -4.35
N ASN A 163 30.84 14.11 -3.38
CA ASN A 163 32.15 14.14 -2.71
C ASN A 163 32.37 12.82 -2.00
#